data_1e4b8ba2e75b4e94af829ff3e35cc886
#
_entry.id   1e4b8ba2e75b4e94af829ff3e35cc886
#
_cell.length_a   1.000
_cell.length_b   1.000
_cell.length_c   1.000
_cell.angle_alpha   90.00
_cell.angle_beta   90.00
_cell.angle_gamma   90.00
#
_symmetry.space_group_name_H-M   'P 1'
#
loop_
_entity.id
_entity.type
_entity.pdbx_description
1 polymer ?
#
loop_
_entity_poly.entity_id
_entity_poly.type
_entity_poly.pdbx_seq_one_letter_code
_entity_poly.pdbx_strand_id
1 'polypeptide(L)'
;MNPDVPLRIDVQSEIGRLDAVLLHRPGAEVENMTPRNVQRALYSDILNLSIAQTEYEQLYGVLSKVAEVYEVRELLIKVLDRPEPRRQLVERICMTEDVMPYFEVLMAMASEELSRVLIEGLPARIDTLTSFLRNEYYALYPLYNFYFTRDAAVTVGNQALICRMANKVRMRESLIMDAIYRHSGSFECSVLDVNDGRNESSPVIMEGGDIIIAREDIIIIGNGVRTTSQGIDFIIDSIKTSHPHGRKHVLVQQLPSEPESFIHLDMVFTLLDKDKCMIFRPLIMNGTQYQTVHITIDDGKVSSIRPVAGLLPALKSLGLDLKPIVCGGDDEWDQEREQWHSGANFFAFA
;
A
#
# COMPACT_ATOMS: atom_id res chain seq x y z
N MET A 1 12.65 11.48 20.07
CA MET A 1 11.35 12.14 20.43
C MET A 1 10.85 11.59 21.77
N ASN A 2 9.92 12.28 22.43
CA ASN A 2 9.33 11.76 23.67
C ASN A 2 8.38 10.60 23.29
N PRO A 3 8.55 9.36 23.80
CA PRO A 3 7.76 8.20 23.38
C PRO A 3 6.25 8.32 23.71
N ASP A 4 5.85 9.30 24.51
CA ASP A 4 4.47 9.53 24.92
C ASP A 4 3.71 10.55 24.06
N VAL A 5 4.37 11.15 23.04
CA VAL A 5 3.72 12.13 22.16
C VAL A 5 3.49 11.48 20.79
N PRO A 6 2.22 11.41 20.32
CA PRO A 6 1.91 10.88 19.01
C PRO A 6 2.66 11.62 17.90
N LEU A 7 3.18 10.90 16.92
CA LEU A 7 3.78 11.48 15.73
C LEU A 7 2.70 12.13 14.87
N ARG A 8 2.81 13.43 14.65
CA ARG A 8 1.95 14.14 13.70
C ARG A 8 2.34 13.78 12.27
N ILE A 9 1.40 13.23 11.53
CA ILE A 9 1.61 12.88 10.12
C ILE A 9 1.42 14.12 9.25
N ASP A 10 2.39 14.37 8.34
CA ASP A 10 2.31 15.43 7.34
C ASP A 10 3.22 15.10 6.13
N VAL A 11 2.72 14.30 5.20
CA VAL A 11 3.47 13.87 4.02
C VAL A 11 3.11 14.72 2.82
N GLN A 12 4.04 15.55 2.37
CA GLN A 12 3.86 16.52 1.29
C GLN A 12 4.66 16.18 0.01
N SER A 13 5.52 15.16 0.06
CA SER A 13 6.40 14.78 -1.05
C SER A 13 7.04 13.41 -0.80
N GLU A 14 7.29 12.65 -1.89
CA GLU A 14 8.06 11.39 -1.85
C GLU A 14 9.57 11.62 -1.62
N ILE A 15 10.06 12.82 -1.86
CA ILE A 15 11.49 13.18 -1.83
C ILE A 15 11.81 14.19 -0.74
N GLY A 16 10.88 14.40 0.19
CA GLY A 16 11.10 15.24 1.36
C GLY A 16 11.94 14.54 2.42
N ARG A 17 12.31 15.30 3.46
CA ARG A 17 12.94 14.69 4.63
C ARG A 17 12.04 13.62 5.23
N LEU A 18 12.60 12.45 5.45
CA LEU A 18 11.91 11.34 6.09
C LEU A 18 12.06 11.46 7.61
N ASP A 19 10.98 11.73 8.33
CA ASP A 19 10.99 11.82 9.80
C ASP A 19 10.67 10.45 10.42
N ALA A 20 9.77 9.68 9.82
CA ALA A 20 9.40 8.35 10.31
C ALA A 20 8.96 7.43 9.17
N VAL A 21 9.07 6.12 9.39
CA VAL A 21 8.63 5.07 8.45
C VAL A 21 7.97 3.94 9.21
N LEU A 22 6.89 3.38 8.63
CA LEU A 22 6.21 2.20 9.15
C LEU A 22 6.61 0.98 8.31
N LEU A 23 7.19 -0.02 8.96
CA LEU A 23 7.67 -1.24 8.33
C LEU A 23 7.00 -2.47 8.95
N HIS A 24 7.04 -3.58 8.21
CA HIS A 24 6.71 -4.90 8.73
C HIS A 24 7.85 -5.87 8.38
N ARG A 25 8.43 -6.48 9.41
CA ARG A 25 9.49 -7.48 9.26
C ARG A 25 8.90 -8.79 8.74
N PRO A 26 9.42 -9.36 7.63
CA PRO A 26 9.02 -10.68 7.16
C PRO A 26 9.20 -11.75 8.25
N GLY A 27 8.15 -12.50 8.52
CA GLY A 27 8.10 -13.53 9.56
C GLY A 27 7.60 -14.88 9.04
N ALA A 28 7.04 -15.68 9.94
CA ALA A 28 6.55 -17.02 9.60
C ALA A 28 5.44 -16.99 8.53
N GLU A 29 4.74 -15.88 8.33
CA GLU A 29 3.78 -15.71 7.23
C GLU A 29 4.43 -15.95 5.86
N VAL A 30 5.68 -15.53 5.66
CA VAL A 30 6.44 -15.77 4.42
C VAL A 30 6.86 -17.24 4.30
N GLU A 31 7.32 -17.85 5.40
CA GLU A 31 7.77 -19.26 5.42
C GLU A 31 6.61 -20.24 5.16
N ASN A 32 5.39 -19.85 5.51
CA ASN A 32 4.18 -20.64 5.29
C ASN A 32 3.72 -20.69 3.83
N MET A 33 4.46 -20.08 2.92
CA MET A 33 4.22 -20.15 1.49
C MET A 33 4.67 -21.53 0.95
N THR A 34 3.81 -22.15 0.15
CA THR A 34 4.02 -23.46 -0.46
C THR A 34 3.62 -23.45 -1.94
N PRO A 35 4.05 -24.41 -2.77
CA PRO A 35 3.59 -24.49 -4.16
C PRO A 35 2.07 -24.56 -4.33
N ARG A 36 1.33 -24.99 -3.29
CA ARG A 36 -0.13 -25.10 -3.34
C ARG A 36 -0.83 -23.75 -3.10
N ASN A 37 -0.18 -22.82 -2.40
CA ASN A 37 -0.78 -21.54 -2.05
C ASN A 37 -0.07 -20.31 -2.67
N VAL A 38 1.01 -20.52 -3.44
CA VAL A 38 1.81 -19.43 -4.03
C VAL A 38 0.97 -18.52 -4.93
N GLN A 39 0.09 -19.06 -5.76
CA GLN A 39 -0.82 -18.26 -6.59
C GLN A 39 -1.84 -17.48 -5.76
N ARG A 40 -2.38 -18.10 -4.69
CA ARG A 40 -3.24 -17.40 -3.73
C ARG A 40 -2.49 -16.30 -3.01
N ALA A 41 -1.20 -16.52 -2.73
CA ALA A 41 -0.31 -15.54 -2.12
C ALA A 41 0.04 -14.37 -3.06
N LEU A 42 -0.36 -14.42 -4.32
CA LEU A 42 -0.04 -13.45 -5.38
C LEU A 42 1.46 -13.42 -5.70
N TYR A 43 2.12 -14.56 -5.67
CA TYR A 43 3.52 -14.72 -6.03
C TYR A 43 3.68 -15.72 -7.17
N SER A 44 4.72 -15.52 -7.96
CA SER A 44 5.15 -16.44 -9.03
C SER A 44 6.09 -17.53 -8.52
N ASP A 45 6.73 -17.32 -7.34
CA ASP A 45 7.65 -18.28 -6.72
C ASP A 45 7.60 -18.20 -5.19
N ILE A 46 8.17 -19.19 -4.51
CA ILE A 46 8.23 -19.28 -3.05
C ILE A 46 9.39 -18.45 -2.54
N LEU A 47 9.13 -17.58 -1.57
CA LEU A 47 10.17 -16.80 -0.92
C LEU A 47 10.92 -17.62 0.15
N ASN A 48 12.22 -17.38 0.24
CA ASN A 48 13.04 -17.90 1.31
C ASN A 48 13.09 -16.89 2.47
N LEU A 49 12.56 -17.26 3.63
CA LEU A 49 12.47 -16.35 4.78
C LEU A 49 13.85 -15.82 5.23
N SER A 50 14.89 -16.66 5.25
CA SER A 50 16.22 -16.22 5.70
C SER A 50 16.83 -15.18 4.77
N ILE A 51 16.58 -15.27 3.46
CA ILE A 51 17.01 -14.28 2.47
C ILE A 51 16.20 -13.00 2.66
N ALA A 52 14.88 -13.11 2.70
CA ALA A 52 13.99 -11.95 2.90
C ALA A 52 14.32 -11.18 4.19
N GLN A 53 14.61 -11.88 5.28
CA GLN A 53 15.04 -11.25 6.53
C GLN A 53 16.40 -10.57 6.42
N THR A 54 17.35 -11.16 5.70
CA THR A 54 18.67 -10.56 5.50
C THR A 54 18.57 -9.25 4.70
N GLU A 55 17.74 -9.23 3.66
CA GLU A 55 17.48 -8.03 2.85
C GLU A 55 16.71 -6.98 3.65
N TYR A 56 15.72 -7.40 4.42
CA TYR A 56 14.98 -6.52 5.32
C TYR A 56 15.88 -5.84 6.35
N GLU A 57 16.82 -6.58 6.97
CA GLU A 57 17.77 -6.01 7.93
C GLU A 57 18.66 -4.93 7.29
N GLN A 58 19.00 -5.06 6.02
CA GLN A 58 19.72 -4.01 5.28
C GLN A 58 18.85 -2.75 5.14
N LEU A 59 17.60 -2.91 4.71
CA LEU A 59 16.64 -1.80 4.59
C LEU A 59 16.41 -1.13 5.96
N TYR A 60 16.10 -1.92 6.98
CA TYR A 60 15.90 -1.45 8.35
C TYR A 60 17.14 -0.71 8.87
N GLY A 61 18.34 -1.30 8.67
CA GLY A 61 19.60 -0.74 9.13
C GLY A 61 19.96 0.60 8.46
N VAL A 62 19.49 0.85 7.24
CA VAL A 62 19.62 2.16 6.57
C VAL A 62 18.60 3.13 7.10
N LEU A 63 17.32 2.76 7.10
CA LEU A 63 16.21 3.65 7.48
C LEU A 63 16.29 4.08 8.95
N SER A 64 16.67 3.20 9.85
CA SER A 64 16.83 3.50 11.28
C SER A 64 17.94 4.53 11.60
N LYS A 65 18.83 4.82 10.65
CA LYS A 65 19.85 5.87 10.79
C LYS A 65 19.34 7.27 10.40
N VAL A 66 18.28 7.33 9.61
CA VAL A 66 17.79 8.58 9.01
C VAL A 66 16.38 8.94 9.47
N ALA A 67 15.61 7.99 9.98
CA ALA A 67 14.22 8.16 10.39
C ALA A 67 13.89 7.33 11.63
N GLU A 68 12.80 7.68 12.31
CA GLU A 68 12.19 6.81 13.33
C GLU A 68 11.46 5.66 12.65
N VAL A 69 11.75 4.42 13.06
CA VAL A 69 11.12 3.23 12.47
C VAL A 69 10.05 2.70 13.42
N TYR A 70 8.85 2.56 12.91
CA TYR A 70 7.73 1.91 13.58
C TYR A 70 7.51 0.53 12.96
N GLU A 71 7.28 -0.47 13.81
CA GLU A 71 6.99 -1.84 13.37
C GLU A 71 5.49 -2.14 13.51
N VAL A 72 4.89 -2.67 12.44
CA VAL A 72 3.46 -3.02 12.40
C VAL A 72 3.05 -3.91 13.57
N ARG A 73 3.84 -4.95 13.88
CA ARG A 73 3.51 -5.89 14.96
C ARG A 73 3.47 -5.21 16.33
N GLU A 74 4.41 -4.33 16.62
CA GLU A 74 4.46 -3.60 17.88
C GLU A 74 3.26 -2.65 18.02
N LEU A 75 2.90 -1.96 16.95
CA LEU A 75 1.74 -1.07 16.94
C LEU A 75 0.42 -1.86 17.04
N LEU A 76 0.35 -3.02 16.39
CA LEU A 76 -0.81 -3.90 16.50
C LEU A 76 -1.00 -4.41 17.94
N ILE A 77 0.09 -4.78 18.64
CA ILE A 77 0.01 -5.16 20.07
C ILE A 77 -0.59 -4.02 20.90
N LYS A 78 -0.15 -2.78 20.71
CA LYS A 78 -0.73 -1.60 21.40
C LYS A 78 -2.25 -1.45 21.15
N VAL A 79 -2.72 -1.77 19.95
CA VAL A 79 -4.16 -1.80 19.62
C VAL A 79 -4.86 -2.92 20.38
N LEU A 80 -4.26 -4.12 20.39
CA LEU A 80 -4.84 -5.33 20.97
C LEU A 80 -4.86 -5.32 22.51
N ASP A 81 -4.01 -4.51 23.14
CA ASP A 81 -4.02 -4.28 24.61
C ASP A 81 -5.23 -3.45 25.07
N ARG A 82 -5.93 -2.82 24.14
CA ARG A 82 -7.12 -2.01 24.41
C ARG A 82 -8.39 -2.82 24.11
N PRO A 83 -9.23 -3.09 25.10
CA PRO A 83 -10.35 -4.05 24.96
C PRO A 83 -11.31 -3.73 23.80
N GLU A 84 -11.71 -2.46 23.65
CA GLU A 84 -12.68 -2.07 22.62
C GLU A 84 -12.09 -2.10 21.20
N PRO A 85 -10.92 -1.47 20.90
CA PRO A 85 -10.26 -1.60 19.61
C PRO A 85 -9.96 -3.05 19.21
N ARG A 86 -9.50 -3.87 20.17
CA ARG A 86 -9.29 -5.31 19.97
C ARG A 86 -10.55 -6.01 19.51
N ARG A 87 -11.65 -5.82 20.22
CA ARG A 87 -12.93 -6.43 19.89
C ARG A 87 -13.40 -6.04 18.50
N GLN A 88 -13.37 -4.75 18.18
CA GLN A 88 -13.76 -4.23 16.88
C GLN A 88 -12.91 -4.79 15.74
N LEU A 89 -11.58 -4.84 15.91
CA LEU A 89 -10.69 -5.40 14.89
C LEU A 89 -10.96 -6.90 14.66
N VAL A 90 -11.02 -7.70 15.75
CA VAL A 90 -11.22 -9.14 15.64
C VAL A 90 -12.59 -9.45 15.03
N GLU A 91 -13.64 -8.72 15.40
CA GLU A 91 -14.98 -8.88 14.85
C GLU A 91 -15.01 -8.56 13.33
N ARG A 92 -14.41 -7.43 12.92
CA ARG A 92 -14.30 -7.06 11.49
C ARG A 92 -13.53 -8.11 10.69
N ILE A 93 -12.42 -8.62 11.22
CA ILE A 93 -11.64 -9.69 10.57
C ILE A 93 -12.47 -10.95 10.43
N CYS A 94 -13.14 -11.41 11.53
CA CYS A 94 -13.96 -12.61 11.49
C CYS A 94 -15.12 -12.52 10.50
N MET A 95 -15.73 -11.36 10.38
CA MET A 95 -16.79 -11.10 9.38
C MET A 95 -16.24 -11.10 7.95
N THR A 96 -15.11 -10.43 7.72
CA THR A 96 -14.52 -10.27 6.37
C THR A 96 -14.00 -11.60 5.81
N GLU A 97 -13.45 -12.45 6.67
CA GLU A 97 -12.86 -13.74 6.27
C GLU A 97 -13.79 -14.96 6.51
N ASP A 98 -15.02 -14.71 6.96
CA ASP A 98 -16.02 -15.77 7.25
C ASP A 98 -15.53 -16.80 8.29
N VAL A 99 -14.91 -16.30 9.37
CA VAL A 99 -14.34 -17.13 10.44
C VAL A 99 -14.92 -16.80 11.81
N MET A 100 -16.17 -16.35 11.89
CA MET A 100 -16.88 -16.05 13.16
C MET A 100 -16.82 -17.16 14.19
N PRO A 101 -16.81 -18.47 13.85
CA PRO A 101 -16.66 -19.55 14.86
C PRO A 101 -15.35 -19.48 15.67
N TYR A 102 -14.34 -18.75 15.19
CA TYR A 102 -13.07 -18.57 15.88
C TYR A 102 -13.00 -17.30 16.76
N PHE A 103 -14.04 -16.46 16.75
CA PHE A 103 -14.04 -15.16 17.43
C PHE A 103 -13.67 -15.28 18.92
N GLU A 104 -14.34 -16.15 19.68
CA GLU A 104 -14.07 -16.32 21.11
C GLU A 104 -12.66 -16.86 21.38
N VAL A 105 -12.16 -17.74 20.52
CA VAL A 105 -10.79 -18.27 20.62
C VAL A 105 -9.77 -17.15 20.40
N LEU A 106 -9.96 -16.31 19.39
CA LEU A 106 -9.10 -15.17 19.12
C LEU A 106 -9.16 -14.12 20.25
N MET A 107 -10.34 -13.85 20.76
CA MET A 107 -10.53 -12.91 21.87
C MET A 107 -9.88 -13.38 23.18
N ALA A 108 -9.73 -14.68 23.40
CA ALA A 108 -9.11 -15.25 24.60
C ALA A 108 -7.56 -15.26 24.56
N MET A 109 -6.92 -15.03 23.42
CA MET A 109 -5.46 -15.03 23.28
C MET A 109 -4.83 -13.82 23.99
N ALA A 110 -3.57 -13.89 24.39
CA ALA A 110 -2.77 -12.73 24.77
C ALA A 110 -2.52 -11.82 23.54
N SER A 111 -2.25 -10.53 23.74
CA SER A 111 -2.09 -9.57 22.63
C SER A 111 -0.94 -9.94 21.69
N GLU A 112 0.17 -10.41 22.20
CA GLU A 112 1.33 -10.87 21.44
C GLU A 112 1.00 -12.12 20.59
N GLU A 113 0.29 -13.08 21.18
CA GLU A 113 -0.15 -14.28 20.47
C GLU A 113 -1.18 -13.95 19.41
N LEU A 114 -2.15 -13.09 19.73
CA LEU A 114 -3.17 -12.66 18.80
C LEU A 114 -2.54 -11.87 17.63
N SER A 115 -1.61 -10.94 17.88
CA SER A 115 -0.92 -10.21 16.83
C SER A 115 -0.20 -11.16 15.87
N ARG A 116 0.48 -12.17 16.41
CA ARG A 116 1.13 -13.22 15.63
C ARG A 116 0.13 -13.99 14.78
N VAL A 117 -0.95 -14.47 15.37
CA VAL A 117 -2.00 -15.24 14.66
C VAL A 117 -2.68 -14.43 13.56
N LEU A 118 -2.94 -13.15 13.80
CA LEU A 118 -3.55 -12.26 12.80
C LEU A 118 -2.63 -11.99 11.61
N ILE A 119 -1.33 -12.13 11.75
CA ILE A 119 -0.34 -11.94 10.68
C ILE A 119 0.09 -13.29 10.07
N GLU A 120 0.54 -14.22 10.91
CA GLU A 120 1.13 -15.49 10.48
C GLU A 120 0.10 -16.56 10.11
N GLY A 121 -1.18 -16.30 10.43
CA GLY A 121 -2.29 -17.20 10.14
C GLY A 121 -2.71 -18.07 11.33
N LEU A 122 -3.92 -18.62 11.21
CA LEU A 122 -4.52 -19.56 12.16
C LEU A 122 -4.80 -20.88 11.46
N PRO A 123 -4.18 -22.00 11.88
CA PRO A 123 -4.50 -23.31 11.32
C PRO A 123 -5.99 -23.66 11.47
N ALA A 124 -6.55 -24.29 10.43
CA ALA A 124 -7.93 -24.76 10.46
C ALA A 124 -8.08 -25.97 11.39
N ARG A 125 -9.22 -26.05 12.11
CA ARG A 125 -9.61 -27.25 12.81
C ARG A 125 -10.31 -28.19 11.84
N ILE A 126 -9.83 -29.41 11.73
CA ILE A 126 -10.46 -30.48 10.92
C ILE A 126 -11.24 -31.37 11.87
N ASP A 127 -12.42 -30.92 12.26
CA ASP A 127 -13.33 -31.58 13.21
C ASP A 127 -14.68 -31.93 12.59
N THR A 128 -14.89 -31.61 11.32
CA THR A 128 -16.08 -31.95 10.54
C THR A 128 -15.73 -32.55 9.18
N LEU A 129 -16.64 -33.34 8.58
CA LEU A 129 -16.47 -33.82 7.22
C LEU A 129 -16.32 -32.65 6.22
N THR A 130 -17.03 -31.56 6.43
CA THR A 130 -16.95 -30.37 5.57
C THR A 130 -15.55 -29.75 5.64
N SER A 131 -14.97 -29.55 6.82
CA SER A 131 -13.62 -29.01 6.96
C SER A 131 -12.57 -29.95 6.38
N PHE A 132 -12.76 -31.26 6.54
CA PHE A 132 -11.90 -32.27 5.92
C PHE A 132 -11.95 -32.23 4.38
N LEU A 133 -13.14 -32.15 3.80
CA LEU A 133 -13.32 -32.11 2.34
C LEU A 133 -12.87 -30.80 1.70
N ARG A 134 -12.90 -29.68 2.42
CA ARG A 134 -12.37 -28.40 1.93
C ARG A 134 -10.86 -28.43 1.73
N ASN A 135 -10.14 -29.30 2.44
CA ASN A 135 -8.69 -29.46 2.39
C ASN A 135 -7.92 -28.14 2.60
N GLU A 136 -8.46 -27.26 3.46
CA GLU A 136 -7.87 -25.98 3.79
C GLU A 136 -6.99 -26.10 5.03
N TYR A 137 -5.74 -25.64 4.94
CA TYR A 137 -4.79 -25.69 6.05
C TYR A 137 -5.04 -24.59 7.09
N TYR A 138 -5.61 -23.47 6.67
CA TYR A 138 -5.77 -22.28 7.49
C TYR A 138 -7.24 -21.87 7.60
N ALA A 139 -7.66 -21.50 8.81
CA ALA A 139 -8.87 -20.74 9.04
C ALA A 139 -8.64 -19.26 8.68
N LEU A 140 -7.53 -18.67 9.18
CA LEU A 140 -7.02 -17.41 8.71
C LEU A 140 -5.73 -17.67 7.95
N TYR A 141 -5.68 -17.32 6.67
CA TYR A 141 -4.46 -17.49 5.88
C TYR A 141 -3.38 -16.49 6.31
N PRO A 142 -2.07 -16.83 6.21
CA PRO A 142 -0.99 -15.89 6.43
C PRO A 142 -1.09 -14.65 5.54
N LEU A 143 -0.62 -13.50 6.02
CA LEU A 143 -0.54 -12.25 5.27
C LEU A 143 0.81 -12.17 4.53
N TYR A 144 0.95 -12.93 3.47
CA TYR A 144 2.19 -13.09 2.72
C TYR A 144 2.79 -11.80 2.19
N ASN A 145 1.96 -10.76 1.97
CA ASN A 145 2.35 -9.49 1.34
C ASN A 145 2.46 -8.33 2.35
N PHE A 146 2.35 -8.58 3.65
CA PHE A 146 2.20 -7.47 4.60
C PHE A 146 3.47 -6.61 4.77
N TYR A 147 4.63 -7.09 4.35
CA TYR A 147 5.84 -6.26 4.32
C TYR A 147 5.79 -5.16 3.23
N PHE A 148 4.84 -5.22 2.29
CA PHE A 148 4.45 -4.11 1.43
C PHE A 148 3.42 -3.23 2.14
N THR A 149 3.83 -2.56 3.20
CA THR A 149 2.92 -1.78 4.07
C THR A 149 2.22 -0.64 3.35
N ARG A 150 2.85 -0.11 2.29
CA ARG A 150 2.31 1.00 1.50
C ARG A 150 1.00 0.65 0.79
N ASP A 151 0.85 -0.58 0.32
CA ASP A 151 -0.33 -0.99 -0.45
C ASP A 151 -1.62 -0.94 0.38
N ALA A 152 -1.53 -1.33 1.66
CA ALA A 152 -2.67 -1.38 2.57
C ALA A 152 -3.06 -0.02 3.16
N ALA A 153 -2.09 0.90 3.28
CA ALA A 153 -2.32 2.26 3.74
C ALA A 153 -1.22 3.21 3.25
N VAL A 154 -1.60 4.38 2.79
CA VAL A 154 -0.68 5.44 2.36
C VAL A 154 -1.03 6.76 3.06
N THR A 155 0.00 7.55 3.37
CA THR A 155 -0.19 8.86 4.00
C THR A 155 -0.16 9.97 2.95
N VAL A 156 -1.15 10.86 2.96
CA VAL A 156 -1.28 12.01 2.03
C VAL A 156 -1.58 13.26 2.87
N GLY A 157 -0.65 14.21 2.90
CA GLY A 157 -0.73 15.34 3.83
C GLY A 157 -0.85 14.85 5.26
N ASN A 158 -1.87 15.30 5.98
CA ASN A 158 -2.15 14.91 7.36
C ASN A 158 -3.15 13.75 7.49
N GLN A 159 -3.40 13.01 6.41
CA GLN A 159 -4.36 11.91 6.37
C GLN A 159 -3.66 10.57 6.17
N ALA A 160 -4.09 9.56 6.91
CA ALA A 160 -3.84 8.16 6.59
C ALA A 160 -5.01 7.64 5.75
N LEU A 161 -4.73 7.29 4.51
CA LEU A 161 -5.68 6.70 3.57
C LEU A 161 -5.59 5.19 3.68
N ILE A 162 -6.63 4.56 4.22
CA ILE A 162 -6.72 3.09 4.31
C ILE A 162 -7.27 2.57 3.00
N CYS A 163 -6.47 1.77 2.33
CA CYS A 163 -6.74 1.28 0.99
C CYS A 163 -7.77 0.15 0.98
N ARG A 164 -8.46 -0.01 -0.14
CA ARG A 164 -9.31 -1.15 -0.43
C ARG A 164 -8.61 -2.03 -1.43
N MET A 165 -8.08 -3.15 -0.94
CA MET A 165 -7.28 -4.06 -1.74
C MET A 165 -8.10 -4.68 -2.88
N ALA A 166 -7.50 -4.80 -4.05
CA ALA A 166 -8.09 -5.46 -5.22
C ALA A 166 -8.30 -6.96 -4.96
N ASN A 167 -7.45 -7.57 -4.14
CA ASN A 167 -7.52 -8.98 -3.82
C ASN A 167 -7.95 -9.20 -2.37
N LYS A 168 -9.00 -10.04 -2.18
CA LYS A 168 -9.56 -10.36 -0.86
C LYS A 168 -8.51 -10.93 0.12
N VAL A 169 -7.50 -11.64 -0.36
CA VAL A 169 -6.45 -12.23 0.50
C VAL A 169 -5.61 -11.18 1.24
N ARG A 170 -5.61 -9.92 0.76
CA ARG A 170 -4.90 -8.79 1.39
C ARG A 170 -5.80 -7.88 2.21
N MET A 171 -7.13 -8.10 2.25
CA MET A 171 -8.06 -7.19 2.94
C MET A 171 -7.75 -7.03 4.43
N ARG A 172 -7.29 -8.09 5.11
CA ARG A 172 -6.94 -8.02 6.53
C ARG A 172 -5.76 -7.10 6.80
N GLU A 173 -4.84 -6.93 5.83
CA GLU A 173 -3.77 -5.95 5.93
C GLU A 173 -4.34 -4.54 6.14
N SER A 174 -5.34 -4.14 5.33
CA SER A 174 -6.03 -2.85 5.46
C SER A 174 -6.77 -2.70 6.79
N LEU A 175 -7.44 -3.77 7.28
CA LEU A 175 -8.12 -3.75 8.58
C LEU A 175 -7.15 -3.53 9.74
N ILE A 176 -5.99 -4.17 9.69
CA ILE A 176 -4.93 -3.99 10.70
C ILE A 176 -4.36 -2.56 10.62
N MET A 177 -4.10 -2.05 9.42
CA MET A 177 -3.59 -0.69 9.25
C MET A 177 -4.59 0.36 9.73
N ASP A 178 -5.90 0.20 9.44
CA ASP A 178 -6.96 1.06 9.98
C ASP A 178 -6.93 1.09 11.51
N ALA A 179 -6.88 -0.09 12.14
CA ALA A 179 -6.83 -0.19 13.59
C ALA A 179 -5.56 0.47 14.20
N ILE A 180 -4.42 0.33 13.54
CA ILE A 180 -3.14 0.97 13.95
C ILE A 180 -3.26 2.48 13.90
N TYR A 181 -3.69 3.06 12.77
CA TYR A 181 -3.78 4.51 12.63
C TYR A 181 -4.81 5.14 13.57
N ARG A 182 -5.94 4.46 13.81
CA ARG A 182 -6.99 4.98 14.71
C ARG A 182 -6.70 4.74 16.19
N HIS A 183 -6.02 3.63 16.54
CA HIS A 183 -6.07 3.14 17.93
C HIS A 183 -4.73 2.83 18.57
N SER A 184 -3.60 2.85 17.86
CA SER A 184 -2.29 2.60 18.49
C SER A 184 -1.87 3.71 19.46
N GLY A 185 -2.41 4.92 19.28
CA GLY A 185 -2.00 6.11 20.03
C GLY A 185 -0.61 6.65 19.60
N SER A 186 -0.01 6.04 18.58
CA SER A 186 1.32 6.43 18.10
C SER A 186 1.27 7.54 17.04
N PHE A 187 0.12 7.78 16.41
CA PHE A 187 -0.03 8.73 15.31
C PHE A 187 -1.14 9.74 15.56
N GLU A 188 -0.90 10.99 15.17
CA GLU A 188 -1.90 12.06 15.11
C GLU A 188 -2.19 12.38 13.63
N CYS A 189 -3.33 11.90 13.12
CA CYS A 189 -3.79 12.09 11.74
C CYS A 189 -5.30 11.91 11.64
N SER A 190 -5.88 12.42 10.56
CA SER A 190 -7.21 11.97 10.14
C SER A 190 -7.10 10.65 9.39
N VAL A 191 -8.08 9.77 9.56
CA VAL A 191 -8.11 8.47 8.85
C VAL A 191 -9.26 8.47 7.86
N LEU A 192 -8.95 8.23 6.60
CA LEU A 192 -9.90 8.07 5.52
C LEU A 192 -9.92 6.60 5.07
N ASP A 193 -10.96 5.87 5.40
CA ASP A 193 -11.07 4.46 5.03
C ASP A 193 -11.92 4.29 3.76
N VAL A 194 -11.31 3.79 2.70
CA VAL A 194 -11.98 3.48 1.42
C VAL A 194 -13.03 2.38 1.59
N ASN A 195 -12.94 1.57 2.62
CA ASN A 195 -13.87 0.47 2.87
C ASN A 195 -15.17 0.93 3.56
N ASP A 196 -15.19 2.11 4.17
CA ASP A 196 -16.34 2.59 4.94
C ASP A 196 -17.62 2.65 4.09
N GLY A 197 -18.67 1.97 4.57
CA GLY A 197 -19.98 1.92 3.92
C GLY A 197 -20.05 1.12 2.61
N ARG A 198 -19.01 0.34 2.26
CA ARG A 198 -18.95 -0.45 1.02
C ARG A 198 -19.02 -1.95 1.27
N ASN A 199 -19.69 -2.64 0.38
CA ASN A 199 -19.74 -4.11 0.36
C ASN A 199 -18.67 -4.68 -0.59
N GLU A 200 -18.54 -6.01 -0.63
CA GLU A 200 -17.53 -6.72 -1.45
C GLU A 200 -17.65 -6.44 -2.94
N SER A 201 -18.83 -6.13 -3.47
CA SER A 201 -19.07 -5.86 -4.89
C SER A 201 -18.82 -4.40 -5.29
N SER A 202 -18.35 -3.53 -4.39
CA SER A 202 -18.05 -2.14 -4.73
C SER A 202 -16.94 -2.06 -5.77
N PRO A 203 -17.11 -1.25 -6.85
CA PRO A 203 -16.08 -1.05 -7.86
C PRO A 203 -14.95 -0.11 -7.38
N VAL A 204 -15.07 0.47 -6.21
CA VAL A 204 -14.05 1.35 -5.62
C VAL A 204 -12.94 0.49 -5.06
N ILE A 205 -11.82 0.41 -5.79
CA ILE A 205 -10.61 -0.32 -5.43
C ILE A 205 -9.44 0.63 -5.52
N MET A 206 -8.50 0.53 -4.57
CA MET A 206 -7.32 1.39 -4.54
C MET A 206 -6.25 0.77 -3.66
N GLU A 207 -5.03 0.75 -4.15
CA GLU A 207 -3.83 0.32 -3.42
C GLU A 207 -2.79 1.44 -3.40
N GLY A 208 -2.05 1.56 -2.29
CA GLY A 208 -1.16 2.70 -2.05
C GLY A 208 0.07 2.75 -2.95
N GLY A 209 0.48 1.62 -3.56
CA GLY A 209 1.53 1.58 -4.57
C GLY A 209 1.21 2.37 -5.85
N ASP A 210 -0.07 2.69 -6.07
CA ASP A 210 -0.52 3.55 -7.17
C ASP A 210 -0.52 5.05 -6.83
N ILE A 211 -0.24 5.44 -5.58
CA ILE A 211 -0.35 6.83 -5.14
C ILE A 211 1.04 7.39 -4.87
N ILE A 212 1.43 8.42 -5.62
CA ILE A 212 2.71 9.13 -5.49
C ILE A 212 2.45 10.61 -5.24
N ILE A 213 2.99 11.14 -4.14
CA ILE A 213 2.89 12.55 -3.79
C ILE A 213 4.11 13.26 -4.38
N ALA A 214 3.94 13.87 -5.56
CA ALA A 214 5.04 14.53 -6.23
C ALA A 214 5.39 15.88 -5.59
N ARG A 215 4.38 16.58 -5.12
CA ARG A 215 4.48 17.86 -4.42
C ARG A 215 3.17 18.09 -3.66
N GLU A 216 3.17 18.99 -2.68
CA GLU A 216 1.96 19.37 -1.90
C GLU A 216 0.69 19.56 -2.75
N ASP A 217 0.84 20.12 -3.95
CA ASP A 217 -0.27 20.40 -4.87
C ASP A 217 -0.40 19.40 -6.04
N ILE A 218 0.49 18.39 -6.15
CA ILE A 218 0.52 17.43 -7.25
C ILE A 218 0.55 16.00 -6.73
N ILE A 219 -0.49 15.24 -7.04
CA ILE A 219 -0.58 13.80 -6.78
C ILE A 219 -0.62 13.06 -8.13
N ILE A 220 0.16 11.99 -8.24
CA ILE A 220 0.15 11.10 -9.40
C ILE A 220 -0.51 9.81 -8.98
N ILE A 221 -1.45 9.29 -9.77
CA ILE A 221 -2.19 8.06 -9.44
C ILE A 221 -2.16 7.12 -10.64
N GLY A 222 -1.78 5.86 -10.38
CA GLY A 222 -1.91 4.76 -11.34
C GLY A 222 -3.37 4.35 -11.49
N ASN A 223 -3.81 4.11 -12.73
CA ASN A 223 -5.12 3.54 -13.03
C ASN A 223 -4.95 2.20 -13.74
N GLY A 224 -5.24 1.11 -13.06
CA GLY A 224 -5.02 -0.25 -13.53
C GLY A 224 -5.88 -1.27 -12.79
N VAL A 225 -5.36 -2.48 -12.66
CA VAL A 225 -6.05 -3.59 -11.99
C VAL A 225 -6.12 -3.43 -10.46
N ARG A 226 -5.25 -2.62 -9.88
CA ARG A 226 -5.14 -2.38 -8.43
C ARG A 226 -5.80 -1.10 -7.98
N THR A 227 -5.99 -0.14 -8.89
CA THR A 227 -6.69 1.11 -8.61
C THR A 227 -7.62 1.45 -9.75
N THR A 228 -8.92 1.45 -9.46
CA THR A 228 -9.97 1.73 -10.45
C THR A 228 -10.20 3.23 -10.59
N SER A 229 -10.83 3.65 -11.70
CA SER A 229 -11.26 5.04 -11.88
C SER A 229 -12.20 5.50 -10.76
N GLN A 230 -13.05 4.62 -10.24
CA GLN A 230 -13.93 4.91 -9.10
C GLN A 230 -13.14 5.10 -7.79
N GLY A 231 -12.01 4.38 -7.62
CA GLY A 231 -11.07 4.61 -6.53
C GLY A 231 -10.42 6.00 -6.62
N ILE A 232 -10.04 6.40 -7.83
CA ILE A 232 -9.48 7.73 -8.10
C ILE A 232 -10.52 8.83 -7.85
N ASP A 233 -11.77 8.66 -8.30
CA ASP A 233 -12.85 9.60 -8.02
C ASP A 233 -13.08 9.79 -6.51
N PHE A 234 -12.94 8.71 -5.71
CA PHE A 234 -13.01 8.80 -4.26
C PHE A 234 -11.89 9.68 -3.67
N ILE A 235 -10.65 9.56 -4.18
CA ILE A 235 -9.55 10.44 -3.76
C ILE A 235 -9.83 11.90 -4.15
N ILE A 236 -10.32 12.12 -5.36
CA ILE A 236 -10.66 13.47 -5.85
C ILE A 236 -11.71 14.11 -4.93
N ASP A 237 -12.74 13.36 -4.54
CA ASP A 237 -13.78 13.86 -3.62
C ASP A 237 -13.22 14.15 -2.23
N SER A 238 -12.28 13.34 -1.75
CA SER A 238 -11.57 13.62 -0.50
C SER A 238 -10.73 14.89 -0.60
N ILE A 239 -9.97 15.09 -1.68
CA ILE A 239 -9.16 16.30 -1.90
C ILE A 239 -10.07 17.55 -1.95
N LYS A 240 -11.21 17.49 -2.62
CA LYS A 240 -12.18 18.60 -2.68
C LYS A 240 -12.69 19.02 -1.30
N THR A 241 -12.87 18.03 -0.43
CA THR A 241 -13.38 18.24 0.93
C THR A 241 -12.30 18.72 1.89
N SER A 242 -11.11 18.11 1.83
CA SER A 242 -10.00 18.43 2.74
C SER A 242 -9.25 19.71 2.35
N HIS A 243 -9.28 20.08 1.07
CA HIS A 243 -8.63 21.28 0.53
C HIS A 243 -9.63 22.14 -0.24
N PRO A 244 -10.58 22.80 0.46
CA PRO A 244 -11.63 23.58 -0.19
C PRO A 244 -11.13 24.87 -0.88
N HIS A 245 -9.87 25.22 -0.70
CA HIS A 245 -9.23 26.40 -1.27
C HIS A 245 -7.93 26.07 -1.98
N GLY A 246 -7.60 26.89 -2.98
CA GLY A 246 -6.37 26.73 -3.78
C GLY A 246 -6.53 25.73 -4.91
N ARG A 247 -5.40 25.49 -5.59
CA ARG A 247 -5.35 24.60 -6.76
C ARG A 247 -4.58 23.33 -6.42
N LYS A 248 -5.17 22.20 -6.82
CA LYS A 248 -4.54 20.87 -6.75
C LYS A 248 -4.58 20.20 -8.13
N HIS A 249 -3.58 19.40 -8.41
CA HIS A 249 -3.43 18.67 -9.65
C HIS A 249 -3.37 17.16 -9.38
N VAL A 250 -4.19 16.40 -10.08
CA VAL A 250 -4.12 14.94 -10.09
C VAL A 250 -3.73 14.49 -11.49
N LEU A 251 -2.60 13.82 -11.60
CA LEU A 251 -2.14 13.20 -12.85
C LEU A 251 -2.45 11.71 -12.78
N VAL A 252 -3.31 11.23 -13.66
CA VAL A 252 -3.70 9.82 -13.71
C VAL A 252 -2.95 9.15 -14.85
N GLN A 253 -2.11 8.17 -14.53
CA GLN A 253 -1.39 7.35 -15.51
C GLN A 253 -2.08 6.00 -15.66
N GLN A 254 -2.54 5.67 -16.86
CA GLN A 254 -3.03 4.32 -17.15
C GLN A 254 -1.87 3.32 -17.10
N LEU A 255 -2.15 2.16 -16.51
CA LEU A 255 -1.22 1.04 -16.38
C LEU A 255 -1.73 -0.17 -17.16
N PRO A 256 -0.85 -1.05 -17.66
CA PRO A 256 -1.25 -2.34 -18.24
C PRO A 256 -1.87 -3.26 -17.19
N SER A 257 -2.65 -4.23 -17.65
CA SER A 257 -3.20 -5.28 -16.78
C SER A 257 -2.22 -6.45 -16.57
N GLU A 258 -1.24 -6.58 -17.42
CA GLU A 258 -0.23 -7.65 -17.44
C GLU A 258 1.09 -7.09 -18.01
N PRO A 259 2.24 -7.67 -17.66
CA PRO A 259 2.49 -8.64 -16.59
C PRO A 259 2.41 -8.05 -15.17
N GLU A 260 2.50 -8.88 -14.14
CA GLU A 260 2.43 -8.46 -12.72
C GLU A 260 3.48 -7.42 -12.30
N SER A 261 4.62 -7.33 -13.02
CA SER A 261 5.64 -6.30 -12.80
C SER A 261 5.18 -4.86 -13.12
N PHE A 262 3.94 -4.66 -13.56
CA PHE A 262 3.37 -3.34 -13.90
C PHE A 262 2.09 -3.04 -13.13
N ILE A 263 1.76 -3.80 -12.11
CA ILE A 263 0.47 -3.69 -11.41
C ILE A 263 0.30 -2.40 -10.61
N HIS A 264 1.39 -1.75 -10.22
CA HIS A 264 1.40 -0.47 -9.50
C HIS A 264 2.23 0.59 -10.22
N LEU A 265 1.89 1.85 -9.99
CA LEU A 265 2.61 2.99 -10.55
C LEU A 265 4.06 3.07 -10.05
N ASP A 266 4.31 2.80 -8.79
CA ASP A 266 5.64 2.84 -8.17
C ASP A 266 6.60 1.76 -8.71
N MET A 267 6.08 0.76 -9.42
CA MET A 267 6.89 -0.23 -10.13
C MET A 267 7.41 0.26 -11.49
N VAL A 268 6.88 1.35 -12.03
CA VAL A 268 7.22 1.89 -13.36
C VAL A 268 7.64 3.36 -13.36
N PHE A 269 7.39 4.04 -12.25
CA PHE A 269 7.76 5.44 -12.05
C PHE A 269 7.98 5.72 -10.57
N THR A 270 9.15 6.24 -10.20
CA THR A 270 9.44 6.76 -8.85
C THR A 270 10.24 8.05 -8.89
N LEU A 271 9.99 8.93 -7.93
CA LEU A 271 10.78 10.14 -7.75
C LEU A 271 12.06 9.80 -6.98
N LEU A 272 13.20 10.26 -7.44
CA LEU A 272 14.51 10.04 -6.81
C LEU A 272 15.06 11.31 -6.16
N ASP A 273 14.78 12.47 -6.77
CA ASP A 273 15.27 13.77 -6.34
C ASP A 273 14.38 14.85 -6.94
N LYS A 274 14.62 16.10 -6.59
CA LYS A 274 13.87 17.28 -7.09
C LYS A 274 13.87 17.41 -8.62
N ASP A 275 14.91 16.88 -9.29
CA ASP A 275 15.08 16.95 -10.73
C ASP A 275 15.28 15.57 -11.40
N LYS A 276 15.05 14.46 -10.68
CA LYS A 276 15.28 13.10 -11.19
C LYS A 276 14.14 12.16 -10.87
N CYS A 277 13.86 11.25 -11.78
CA CYS A 277 12.96 10.13 -11.57
C CYS A 277 13.51 8.86 -12.21
N MET A 278 13.17 7.71 -11.64
CA MET A 278 13.34 6.41 -12.27
C MET A 278 12.10 6.09 -13.09
N ILE A 279 12.28 5.54 -14.29
CA ILE A 279 11.16 5.18 -15.15
C ILE A 279 11.38 3.84 -15.86
N PHE A 280 10.29 3.16 -16.15
CA PHE A 280 10.24 2.15 -17.19
C PHE A 280 9.84 2.83 -18.50
N ARG A 281 10.83 2.96 -19.45
CA ARG A 281 10.71 3.78 -20.68
C ARG A 281 9.48 3.42 -21.53
N PRO A 282 9.19 2.13 -21.83
CA PRO A 282 8.10 1.79 -22.74
C PRO A 282 6.73 2.29 -22.29
N LEU A 283 6.52 2.42 -20.98
CA LEU A 283 5.24 2.84 -20.41
C LEU A 283 5.16 4.36 -20.18
N ILE A 284 6.26 4.96 -19.72
CA ILE A 284 6.25 6.38 -19.29
C ILE A 284 6.65 7.34 -20.44
N MET A 285 7.59 6.94 -21.31
CA MET A 285 8.07 7.82 -22.38
C MET A 285 7.43 7.58 -23.75
N ASN A 286 7.16 6.32 -24.07
CA ASN A 286 6.66 5.93 -25.40
C ASN A 286 5.11 5.91 -25.46
N GLY A 287 4.47 6.47 -24.49
CA GLY A 287 3.10 6.48 -24.05
C GLY A 287 1.97 6.75 -25.03
N THR A 288 2.00 6.19 -26.21
CA THR A 288 0.85 6.27 -27.14
C THR A 288 -0.27 5.27 -26.81
N GLN A 289 0.02 4.20 -26.10
CA GLN A 289 -0.95 3.15 -25.75
C GLN A 289 -1.64 3.42 -24.42
N TYR A 290 -0.94 3.98 -23.43
CA TYR A 290 -1.45 4.23 -22.09
C TYR A 290 -1.55 5.75 -21.87
N GLN A 291 -2.80 6.21 -21.63
CA GLN A 291 -3.06 7.65 -21.51
C GLN A 291 -2.61 8.19 -20.16
N THR A 292 -2.14 9.44 -20.18
CA THR A 292 -2.04 10.28 -18.99
C THR A 292 -3.16 11.30 -19.02
N VAL A 293 -3.94 11.39 -17.93
CA VAL A 293 -5.02 12.37 -17.77
C VAL A 293 -4.64 13.36 -16.69
N HIS A 294 -4.84 14.65 -16.96
CA HIS A 294 -4.63 15.72 -16.00
C HIS A 294 -5.98 16.25 -15.52
N ILE A 295 -6.20 16.17 -14.22
CA ILE A 295 -7.38 16.69 -13.52
C ILE A 295 -6.91 17.88 -12.69
N THR A 296 -7.61 19.02 -12.84
CA THR A 296 -7.37 20.22 -12.04
C THR A 296 -8.55 20.44 -11.10
N ILE A 297 -8.25 20.68 -9.84
CA ILE A 297 -9.22 20.98 -8.79
C ILE A 297 -8.92 22.41 -8.32
N ASP A 298 -9.86 23.32 -8.53
CA ASP A 298 -9.78 24.71 -8.11
C ASP A 298 -10.87 24.97 -7.05
N ASP A 299 -10.47 25.46 -5.90
CA ASP A 299 -11.36 25.82 -4.79
C ASP A 299 -12.42 24.74 -4.50
N GLY A 300 -11.96 23.49 -4.33
CA GLY A 300 -12.81 22.34 -4.01
C GLY A 300 -13.70 21.85 -5.15
N LYS A 301 -13.46 22.25 -6.39
CA LYS A 301 -14.23 21.82 -7.57
C LYS A 301 -13.33 21.37 -8.69
N VAL A 302 -13.70 20.28 -9.35
CA VAL A 302 -13.02 19.88 -10.59
C VAL A 302 -13.30 20.92 -11.66
N SER A 303 -12.24 21.62 -12.08
CA SER A 303 -12.30 22.66 -13.11
C SER A 303 -11.93 22.14 -14.51
N SER A 304 -11.16 21.06 -14.59
CA SER A 304 -10.73 20.49 -15.87
C SER A 304 -10.40 19.00 -15.72
N ILE A 305 -10.77 18.21 -16.72
CA ILE A 305 -10.30 16.83 -16.95
C ILE A 305 -9.90 16.75 -18.42
N ARG A 306 -8.63 16.45 -18.71
CA ARG A 306 -8.14 16.41 -20.10
C ARG A 306 -7.01 15.40 -20.27
N PRO A 307 -6.90 14.72 -21.42
CA PRO A 307 -5.71 13.96 -21.75
C PRO A 307 -4.53 14.92 -21.96
N VAL A 308 -3.31 14.43 -21.66
CA VAL A 308 -2.06 15.17 -21.86
C VAL A 308 -1.06 14.30 -22.63
N ALA A 309 0.00 14.91 -23.14
CA ALA A 309 0.99 14.24 -24.00
C ALA A 309 1.80 13.12 -23.30
N GLY A 310 1.69 13.01 -21.98
CA GLY A 310 2.37 12.01 -21.15
C GLY A 310 2.69 12.57 -19.77
N LEU A 311 3.15 11.69 -18.87
CA LEU A 311 3.39 12.03 -17.46
C LEU A 311 4.50 13.09 -17.32
N LEU A 312 5.68 12.86 -17.92
CA LEU A 312 6.81 13.79 -17.80
C LEU A 312 6.53 15.18 -18.40
N PRO A 313 5.95 15.31 -19.60
CA PRO A 313 5.51 16.60 -20.11
C PRO A 313 4.50 17.32 -19.22
N ALA A 314 3.55 16.57 -18.62
CA ALA A 314 2.59 17.14 -17.69
C ALA A 314 3.27 17.69 -16.44
N LEU A 315 4.14 16.90 -15.78
CA LEU A 315 4.92 17.32 -14.62
C LEU A 315 5.76 18.55 -14.93
N LYS A 316 6.43 18.58 -16.10
CA LYS A 316 7.20 19.75 -16.55
C LYS A 316 6.34 21.02 -16.68
N SER A 317 5.13 20.89 -17.22
CA SER A 317 4.18 22.02 -17.33
C SER A 317 3.72 22.55 -15.98
N LEU A 318 3.81 21.73 -14.92
CA LEU A 318 3.51 22.07 -13.52
C LEU A 318 4.76 22.50 -12.73
N GLY A 319 5.91 22.67 -13.42
CA GLY A 319 7.15 23.15 -12.83
C GLY A 319 8.04 22.06 -12.22
N LEU A 320 7.76 20.78 -12.49
CA LEU A 320 8.62 19.65 -12.13
C LEU A 320 9.33 19.14 -13.39
N ASP A 321 10.50 19.71 -13.73
CA ASP A 321 11.30 19.31 -14.89
C ASP A 321 12.25 18.18 -14.52
N LEU A 322 11.73 16.94 -14.56
CA LEU A 322 12.45 15.75 -14.14
C LEU A 322 13.30 15.18 -15.25
N LYS A 323 14.53 14.81 -14.94
CA LYS A 323 15.43 14.03 -15.79
C LYS A 323 15.18 12.54 -15.57
N PRO A 324 14.66 11.82 -16.57
CA PRO A 324 14.40 10.40 -16.40
C PRO A 324 15.69 9.60 -16.41
N ILE A 325 15.80 8.68 -15.45
CA ILE A 325 16.77 7.58 -15.45
C ILE A 325 15.99 6.34 -15.86
N VAL A 326 16.48 5.66 -16.91
CA VAL A 326 15.76 4.51 -17.46
C VAL A 326 16.19 3.25 -16.76
N CYS A 327 15.22 2.51 -16.18
CA CYS A 327 15.43 1.18 -15.66
C CYS A 327 15.95 0.25 -16.75
N GLY A 328 17.09 -0.43 -16.50
CA GLY A 328 17.77 -1.30 -17.49
C GLY A 328 18.50 -0.55 -18.61
N GLY A 329 18.56 0.80 -18.60
CA GLY A 329 19.31 1.60 -19.59
C GLY A 329 18.65 1.67 -20.96
N ASP A 330 19.45 1.53 -22.04
CA ASP A 330 18.97 1.75 -23.42
C ASP A 330 18.55 0.46 -24.15
N ASP A 331 18.96 -0.70 -23.69
CA ASP A 331 18.63 -2.00 -24.28
C ASP A 331 17.27 -2.48 -23.80
N GLU A 332 16.37 -2.85 -24.74
CA GLU A 332 15.01 -3.28 -24.40
C GLU A 332 14.99 -4.57 -23.56
N TRP A 333 15.91 -5.49 -23.83
CA TRP A 333 16.04 -6.75 -23.14
C TRP A 333 16.47 -6.56 -21.67
N ASP A 334 17.41 -5.64 -21.44
CA ASP A 334 17.84 -5.27 -20.09
C ASP A 334 16.74 -4.50 -19.36
N GLN A 335 15.97 -3.64 -20.04
CA GLN A 335 14.81 -2.96 -19.45
C GLN A 335 13.76 -3.94 -18.94
N GLU A 336 13.40 -4.97 -19.73
CA GLU A 336 12.43 -5.98 -19.32
C GLU A 336 12.93 -6.81 -18.13
N ARG A 337 14.20 -7.20 -18.13
CA ARG A 337 14.81 -7.98 -17.04
C ARG A 337 14.87 -7.19 -15.73
N GLU A 338 15.33 -5.95 -15.78
CA GLU A 338 15.38 -5.10 -14.58
C GLU A 338 13.99 -4.76 -14.08
N GLN A 339 13.02 -4.57 -14.97
CA GLN A 339 11.63 -4.35 -14.58
C GLN A 339 11.01 -5.57 -13.91
N TRP A 340 11.32 -6.78 -14.36
CA TRP A 340 10.89 -8.02 -13.71
C TRP A 340 11.36 -8.09 -12.26
N HIS A 341 12.52 -7.53 -11.95
CA HIS A 341 13.08 -7.42 -10.60
C HIS A 341 12.65 -6.13 -9.86
N SER A 342 11.60 -5.46 -10.33
CA SER A 342 11.09 -4.20 -9.77
C SER A 342 12.14 -3.08 -9.74
N GLY A 343 13.07 -3.07 -10.71
CA GLY A 343 14.21 -2.14 -10.76
C GLY A 343 13.85 -0.67 -10.93
N ALA A 344 12.57 -0.32 -11.11
CA ALA A 344 12.09 1.07 -11.08
C ALA A 344 11.44 1.46 -9.73
N ASN A 345 11.29 0.53 -8.80
CA ASN A 345 10.69 0.78 -7.49
C ASN A 345 11.78 1.24 -6.50
N PHE A 346 11.85 2.53 -6.25
CA PHE A 346 12.79 3.15 -5.33
C PHE A 346 12.08 3.86 -4.20
N PHE A 347 12.69 3.85 -3.04
CA PHE A 347 12.29 4.66 -1.89
C PHE A 347 13.32 5.77 -1.69
N ALA A 348 12.93 7.02 -1.95
CA ALA A 348 13.80 8.18 -1.76
C ALA A 348 13.71 8.69 -0.33
N PHE A 349 14.85 9.07 0.24
CA PHE A 349 14.93 9.77 1.53
C PHE A 349 16.06 10.79 1.50
N ALA A 350 15.86 11.97 2.14
CA ALA A 350 16.79 13.07 2.19
C ALA A 350 17.32 13.29 3.63
#